data_cef226e4f2be961e35146089b22175f4
#
_entry.id   cef226e4f2be961e35146089b22175f4
#
_cell.length_a   1.000
_cell.length_b   1.000
_cell.length_c   1.000
_cell.angle_alpha   90.00
_cell.angle_beta   90.00
_cell.angle_gamma   90.00
#
_symmetry.space_group_name_H-M   'P 1'
#
loop_
_entity.id
_entity.type
_entity.pdbx_description
1 polymer ?
#
loop_
_entity_poly.entity_id
_entity_poly.type
_entity_poly.pdbx_seq_one_letter_code
_entity_poly.pdbx_strand_id
1 'polypeptide(L)'
;MFQVFGISSCWSESSSKSYHFDEKGISREVLDNYLERSITMAFFLTPHLPEGSRTNPYHEDDKRMLKELGTKFIGRAIYRWGGEDQLGSAEFGANARKIIQEFHAFDSDIVFQACLFEIVTRQVEKVSVPDWVFEGYDLPVEKRNFSYEKMLNEKGVFVDHWSRDNSVPDITRQESQLWFYYMAGAYMDMGCEAFHLGQVELIGMNDPERKAWAGLIGKIRELGKKKARRHWVILDAHVPHGGMLLKGKSLIDFNSFPLRIKDVPEKKMGGKLEVNYLDSIYKRSLGCETPSGWSCEHLPYLVEFDNFGRSKSPGVANVGSHFAWGWDEISWFSLLPEEERNSWLEYAYDWLKTTDPVGHLQMPGNRIITCPNETEGRYRANRKSDQCPIGYSQEATIKKLWNP
;
A
#
# COMPACT_ATOMS: atom_id res chain seq x y z
N MET A 1 65.49 16.40 -11.91
CA MET A 1 64.50 15.50 -12.50
C MET A 1 63.44 15.29 -11.44
N PHE A 2 62.37 16.11 -11.44
CA PHE A 2 61.28 16.02 -10.49
C PHE A 2 60.13 15.24 -11.14
N GLN A 3 59.77 14.08 -10.56
CA GLN A 3 58.61 13.32 -10.95
C GLN A 3 57.38 13.93 -10.23
N VAL A 4 56.43 14.40 -11.04
CA VAL A 4 55.08 14.82 -10.55
C VAL A 4 54.19 13.59 -10.52
N PHE A 5 53.80 13.13 -9.34
CA PHE A 5 52.76 12.15 -9.16
C PHE A 5 51.39 12.82 -9.36
N GLY A 6 50.73 12.50 -10.44
CA GLY A 6 49.36 12.89 -10.68
C GLY A 6 48.42 12.07 -9.76
N ILE A 7 47.74 12.74 -8.86
CA ILE A 7 46.62 12.13 -8.09
C ILE A 7 45.41 12.10 -9.01
N SER A 8 45.10 10.90 -9.51
CA SER A 8 43.85 10.64 -10.22
C SER A 8 42.72 10.60 -9.20
N SER A 9 41.93 11.67 -9.13
CA SER A 9 40.67 11.67 -8.36
C SER A 9 39.67 10.78 -9.08
N CYS A 10 39.49 9.56 -8.59
CA CYS A 10 38.30 8.74 -8.92
C CYS A 10 37.06 9.45 -8.38
N TRP A 11 36.39 10.19 -9.22
CA TRP A 11 35.01 10.57 -8.99
C TRP A 11 34.19 9.28 -9.19
N SER A 12 33.61 8.72 -8.12
CA SER A 12 32.58 7.72 -8.25
C SER A 12 31.35 8.43 -8.83
N GLU A 13 31.07 8.18 -10.11
CA GLU A 13 29.74 8.48 -10.65
C GLU A 13 28.74 7.73 -9.79
N SER A 14 27.90 8.45 -9.05
CA SER A 14 26.75 7.87 -8.42
C SER A 14 25.86 7.36 -9.55
N SER A 15 25.84 6.06 -9.79
CA SER A 15 24.93 5.45 -10.77
C SER A 15 23.51 5.86 -10.41
N SER A 16 22.84 6.58 -11.29
CA SER A 16 21.43 6.93 -11.11
C SER A 16 20.63 5.64 -10.94
N LYS A 17 19.80 5.55 -9.86
CA LYS A 17 18.97 4.37 -9.61
C LYS A 17 18.05 4.10 -10.80
N SER A 18 18.01 2.85 -11.25
CA SER A 18 17.11 2.41 -12.33
C SER A 18 15.70 2.15 -11.81
N TYR A 19 14.71 2.57 -12.59
CA TYR A 19 13.28 2.31 -12.38
C TYR A 19 12.64 1.65 -13.61
N HIS A 20 13.46 1.10 -14.50
CA HIS A 20 13.04 0.52 -15.76
C HIS A 20 12.56 -0.94 -15.56
N PHE A 21 11.37 -1.27 -16.07
CA PHE A 21 10.88 -2.65 -16.15
C PHE A 21 11.39 -3.29 -17.45
N ASP A 22 11.69 -4.57 -17.40
CA ASP A 22 12.04 -5.35 -18.58
C ASP A 22 10.87 -6.19 -19.10
N GLU A 23 11.09 -6.98 -20.15
CA GLU A 23 10.06 -7.84 -20.74
C GLU A 23 9.55 -8.94 -19.78
N LYS A 24 10.30 -9.26 -18.74
CA LYS A 24 9.93 -10.27 -17.73
C LYS A 24 9.21 -9.66 -16.53
N GLY A 25 9.22 -8.32 -16.41
CA GLY A 25 8.60 -7.60 -15.33
C GLY A 25 9.56 -6.68 -14.58
N ILE A 26 9.70 -6.84 -13.27
CA ILE A 26 10.52 -6.00 -12.41
C ILE A 26 11.70 -6.79 -11.85
N SER A 27 12.94 -6.31 -12.07
CA SER A 27 14.12 -6.91 -11.46
C SER A 27 14.16 -6.66 -9.94
N ARG A 28 14.97 -7.42 -9.22
CA ARG A 28 15.18 -7.24 -7.78
C ARG A 28 15.64 -5.81 -7.44
N GLU A 29 16.65 -5.33 -8.15
CA GLU A 29 17.20 -3.99 -7.93
C GLU A 29 16.16 -2.90 -8.16
N VAL A 30 15.40 -2.98 -9.24
CA VAL A 30 14.36 -2.00 -9.57
C VAL A 30 13.24 -2.03 -8.53
N LEU A 31 12.83 -3.22 -8.08
CA LEU A 31 11.84 -3.34 -6.99
C LEU A 31 12.36 -2.67 -5.71
N ASP A 32 13.57 -3.01 -5.26
CA ASP A 32 14.16 -2.42 -4.06
C ASP A 32 14.25 -0.88 -4.18
N ASN A 33 14.61 -0.34 -5.35
CA ASN A 33 14.63 1.10 -5.60
C ASN A 33 13.25 1.76 -5.43
N TYR A 34 12.17 1.10 -5.87
CA TYR A 34 10.80 1.57 -5.64
C TYR A 34 10.41 1.52 -4.16
N LEU A 35 10.71 0.40 -3.49
CA LEU A 35 10.36 0.20 -2.09
C LEU A 35 11.10 1.18 -1.16
N GLU A 36 12.36 1.51 -1.47
CA GLU A 36 13.14 2.53 -0.75
C GLU A 36 12.59 3.95 -0.88
N ARG A 37 11.80 4.25 -1.93
CA ARG A 37 11.21 5.57 -2.20
C ARG A 37 9.70 5.54 -2.10
N SER A 38 9.18 4.69 -1.19
CA SER A 38 7.74 4.49 -1.00
C SER A 38 7.19 5.35 0.14
N ILE A 39 5.99 5.90 -0.08
CA ILE A 39 5.25 6.72 0.87
C ILE A 39 3.75 6.41 0.81
N THR A 40 3.09 6.33 1.95
CA THR A 40 1.64 6.13 2.03
C THR A 40 0.90 7.46 1.86
N MET A 41 0.01 7.56 0.87
CA MET A 41 -0.79 8.76 0.60
C MET A 41 -2.27 8.41 0.41
N ALA A 42 -2.95 8.12 1.53
CA ALA A 42 -4.35 7.69 1.48
C ALA A 42 -5.27 8.69 0.76
N PHE A 43 -5.98 8.22 -0.26
CA PHE A 43 -6.91 9.00 -1.10
C PHE A 43 -6.27 10.11 -1.93
N PHE A 44 -4.97 10.03 -2.22
CA PHE A 44 -4.27 11.07 -2.98
C PHE A 44 -4.89 11.33 -4.37
N LEU A 45 -5.32 10.28 -5.06
CA LEU A 45 -5.94 10.39 -6.38
C LEU A 45 -7.43 10.79 -6.35
N THR A 46 -8.00 10.91 -5.16
CA THR A 46 -9.41 11.27 -4.95
C THR A 46 -9.56 12.39 -3.92
N PRO A 47 -8.96 13.58 -4.15
CA PRO A 47 -8.96 14.68 -3.19
C PRO A 47 -10.34 15.29 -2.97
N HIS A 48 -11.26 15.12 -3.92
CA HIS A 48 -12.64 15.55 -3.87
C HIS A 48 -13.55 14.33 -3.92
N LEU A 49 -13.95 13.82 -2.75
CA LEU A 49 -14.91 12.74 -2.68
C LEU A 49 -16.33 13.33 -2.57
N PRO A 50 -17.33 12.84 -3.34
CA PRO A 50 -18.71 13.28 -3.17
C PRO A 50 -19.26 12.86 -1.80
N GLU A 51 -20.21 13.64 -1.30
CA GLU A 51 -21.05 13.43 -0.12
C GLU A 51 -20.37 12.89 1.15
N GLY A 52 -20.18 13.77 2.14
CA GLY A 52 -19.71 13.42 3.50
C GLY A 52 -18.26 13.01 3.61
N SER A 53 -17.57 12.83 2.49
CA SER A 53 -16.13 12.60 2.46
C SER A 53 -15.40 13.93 2.50
N ARG A 54 -14.39 14.02 3.32
CA ARG A 54 -13.64 15.25 3.54
C ARG A 54 -12.81 15.57 2.30
N THR A 55 -13.13 16.70 1.64
CA THR A 55 -12.24 17.31 0.64
C THR A 55 -10.86 17.48 1.25
N ASN A 56 -9.80 17.21 0.47
CA ASN A 56 -8.42 17.48 0.88
C ASN A 56 -8.01 18.90 0.45
N PRO A 57 -8.12 19.93 1.32
CA PRO A 57 -7.79 21.31 0.94
C PRO A 57 -6.27 21.53 0.76
N TYR A 58 -5.46 20.58 1.19
CA TYR A 58 -3.99 20.66 1.14
C TYR A 58 -3.39 19.80 0.02
N HIS A 59 -4.19 19.39 -0.96
CA HIS A 59 -3.75 18.49 -2.02
C HIS A 59 -2.60 19.05 -2.86
N GLU A 60 -2.59 20.35 -3.12
CA GLU A 60 -1.50 20.99 -3.87
C GLU A 60 -0.18 20.97 -3.07
N ASP A 61 -0.25 21.08 -1.74
CA ASP A 61 0.93 20.95 -0.89
C ASP A 61 1.38 19.48 -0.77
N ASP A 62 0.45 18.52 -0.76
CA ASP A 62 0.79 17.08 -0.88
C ASP A 62 1.55 16.81 -2.19
N LYS A 63 1.12 17.38 -3.32
CA LYS A 63 1.83 17.27 -4.62
C LYS A 63 3.23 17.87 -4.56
N ARG A 64 3.38 19.07 -4.00
CA ARG A 64 4.68 19.70 -3.79
C ARG A 64 5.59 18.82 -2.98
N MET A 65 5.13 18.34 -1.80
CA MET A 65 5.88 17.45 -0.91
C MET A 65 6.40 16.23 -1.66
N LEU A 66 5.54 15.49 -2.36
CA LEU A 66 5.92 14.27 -3.08
C LEU A 66 6.98 14.52 -4.15
N LYS A 67 6.87 15.64 -4.89
CA LYS A 67 7.85 16.05 -5.91
C LYS A 67 9.18 16.43 -5.28
N GLU A 68 9.19 17.21 -4.18
CA GLU A 68 10.40 17.63 -3.47
C GLU A 68 11.13 16.49 -2.75
N LEU A 69 10.39 15.47 -2.32
CA LEU A 69 10.97 14.26 -1.72
C LEU A 69 11.59 13.31 -2.76
N GLY A 70 11.23 13.43 -4.03
CA GLY A 70 11.64 12.48 -5.08
C GLY A 70 11.02 11.10 -4.88
N THR A 71 9.75 11.06 -4.50
CA THR A 71 8.98 9.85 -4.30
C THR A 71 8.86 9.06 -5.60
N LYS A 72 8.94 7.71 -5.50
CA LYS A 72 8.80 6.81 -6.67
C LYS A 72 7.62 5.86 -6.55
N PHE A 73 7.22 5.48 -5.33
CA PHE A 73 6.09 4.61 -5.08
C PHE A 73 5.10 5.28 -4.13
N ILE A 74 3.93 5.62 -4.65
CA ILE A 74 2.85 6.27 -3.88
C ILE A 74 1.84 5.20 -3.48
N GLY A 75 1.97 4.73 -2.25
CA GLY A 75 1.14 3.66 -1.70
C GLY A 75 -0.23 4.14 -1.27
N ARG A 76 -1.24 3.26 -1.37
CA ARG A 76 -2.64 3.50 -0.97
C ARG A 76 -3.26 4.75 -1.60
N ALA A 77 -2.78 5.12 -2.81
CA ALA A 77 -3.15 6.37 -3.46
C ALA A 77 -4.64 6.47 -3.82
N ILE A 78 -5.27 5.32 -4.06
CA ILE A 78 -6.70 5.21 -4.37
C ILE A 78 -7.26 3.88 -3.85
N TYR A 79 -8.41 3.92 -3.22
CA TYR A 79 -9.16 2.74 -2.82
C TYR A 79 -10.60 3.10 -2.43
N ARG A 80 -11.42 2.07 -2.24
CA ARG A 80 -12.75 2.18 -1.63
C ARG A 80 -12.85 1.27 -0.42
N TRP A 81 -13.36 1.82 0.66
CA TRP A 81 -13.79 1.10 1.85
C TRP A 81 -15.26 1.43 2.04
N GLY A 82 -16.14 0.76 1.28
CA GLY A 82 -17.50 1.20 0.99
C GLY A 82 -17.51 2.26 -0.11
N GLY A 83 -18.70 2.60 -0.65
CA GLY A 83 -18.84 3.56 -1.74
C GLY A 83 -18.34 3.02 -3.09
N GLU A 84 -18.49 1.73 -3.32
CA GLU A 84 -18.05 1.03 -4.52
C GLU A 84 -18.76 1.52 -5.78
N ASP A 85 -19.97 2.07 -5.67
CA ASP A 85 -20.72 2.68 -6.77
C ASP A 85 -19.98 3.82 -7.45
N GLN A 86 -19.06 4.48 -6.75
CA GLN A 86 -18.24 5.54 -7.34
C GLN A 86 -17.22 5.02 -8.38
N LEU A 87 -16.82 3.75 -8.30
CA LEU A 87 -15.92 3.14 -9.30
C LEU A 87 -16.54 3.13 -10.70
N GLY A 88 -17.87 3.09 -10.79
CA GLY A 88 -18.62 3.22 -12.05
C GLY A 88 -18.75 4.66 -12.56
N SER A 89 -18.33 5.68 -11.78
CA SER A 89 -18.43 7.09 -12.16
C SER A 89 -17.31 7.50 -13.11
N ALA A 90 -17.67 8.09 -14.23
CA ALA A 90 -16.71 8.63 -15.19
C ALA A 90 -15.87 9.77 -14.58
N GLU A 91 -16.46 10.60 -13.72
CA GLU A 91 -15.78 11.71 -13.06
C GLU A 91 -14.71 11.23 -12.10
N PHE A 92 -15.01 10.20 -11.30
CA PHE A 92 -14.05 9.58 -10.37
C PHE A 92 -12.78 9.14 -11.09
N GLY A 93 -12.92 8.37 -12.18
CA GLY A 93 -11.79 7.91 -12.99
C GLY A 93 -11.06 9.04 -13.72
N ALA A 94 -11.77 10.07 -14.20
CA ALA A 94 -11.16 11.19 -14.91
C ALA A 94 -10.27 12.03 -14.00
N ASN A 95 -10.70 12.30 -12.76
CA ASN A 95 -9.91 13.05 -11.78
C ASN A 95 -8.61 12.32 -11.42
N ALA A 96 -8.69 11.00 -11.14
CA ALA A 96 -7.51 10.19 -10.86
C ALA A 96 -6.52 10.18 -12.04
N ARG A 97 -6.99 9.97 -13.26
CA ARG A 97 -6.16 10.02 -14.48
C ARG A 97 -5.44 11.36 -14.64
N LYS A 98 -6.13 12.47 -14.41
CA LYS A 98 -5.53 13.81 -14.52
C LYS A 98 -4.36 13.99 -13.56
N ILE A 99 -4.50 13.57 -12.30
CA ILE A 99 -3.43 13.66 -11.30
C ILE A 99 -2.25 12.75 -11.68
N ILE A 100 -2.51 11.51 -12.11
CA ILE A 100 -1.46 10.58 -12.56
C ILE A 100 -0.72 11.15 -13.76
N GLN A 101 -1.42 11.71 -14.76
CA GLN A 101 -0.80 12.32 -15.93
C GLN A 101 0.07 13.52 -15.56
N GLU A 102 -0.36 14.36 -14.61
CA GLU A 102 0.44 15.48 -14.10
C GLU A 102 1.75 14.97 -13.49
N PHE A 103 1.69 13.89 -12.67
CA PHE A 103 2.88 13.32 -12.06
C PHE A 103 3.80 12.63 -13.07
N HIS A 104 3.27 11.89 -14.03
CA HIS A 104 4.06 11.26 -15.08
C HIS A 104 4.69 12.27 -16.05
N ALA A 105 4.10 13.45 -16.22
CA ALA A 105 4.73 14.55 -16.96
C ALA A 105 5.92 15.17 -16.19
N PHE A 106 5.90 15.12 -14.87
CA PHE A 106 7.01 15.54 -14.01
C PHE A 106 8.09 14.46 -13.90
N ASP A 107 7.69 13.23 -13.62
CA ASP A 107 8.57 12.07 -13.43
C ASP A 107 7.84 10.79 -13.84
N SER A 108 8.17 10.26 -15.00
CA SER A 108 7.54 9.08 -15.58
C SER A 108 7.80 7.79 -14.80
N ASP A 109 8.76 7.79 -13.86
CA ASP A 109 9.08 6.61 -13.07
C ASP A 109 8.14 6.40 -11.87
N ILE A 110 7.34 7.41 -11.52
CA ILE A 110 6.43 7.30 -10.38
C ILE A 110 5.35 6.22 -10.63
N VAL A 111 5.16 5.35 -9.63
CA VAL A 111 4.11 4.33 -9.59
C VAL A 111 3.06 4.70 -8.55
N PHE A 112 1.79 4.56 -8.92
CA PHE A 112 0.65 4.74 -8.04
C PHE A 112 0.03 3.37 -7.69
N GLN A 113 -0.16 3.14 -6.39
CA GLN A 113 -0.79 1.92 -5.89
C GLN A 113 -2.28 2.16 -5.61
N ALA A 114 -3.13 1.29 -6.14
CA ALA A 114 -4.51 1.13 -5.73
C ALA A 114 -4.64 -0.02 -4.72
N CYS A 115 -5.68 0.01 -3.87
CA CYS A 115 -5.95 -1.11 -2.97
C CYS A 115 -7.25 -1.82 -3.34
N LEU A 116 -7.17 -3.14 -3.35
CA LEU A 116 -8.26 -4.08 -3.56
C LEU A 116 -8.53 -4.75 -2.22
N PHE A 117 -9.23 -4.03 -1.33
CA PHE A 117 -9.37 -4.42 0.07
C PHE A 117 -10.39 -5.55 0.33
N GLU A 118 -10.27 -6.10 1.52
CA GLU A 118 -11.08 -7.16 2.11
C GLU A 118 -12.48 -6.68 2.55
N ILE A 119 -13.11 -5.81 1.78
CA ILE A 119 -14.46 -5.32 2.05
C ILE A 119 -15.32 -5.30 0.79
N VAL A 120 -16.56 -5.65 0.96
CA VAL A 120 -17.63 -5.46 -0.03
C VAL A 120 -18.90 -5.01 0.67
N THR A 121 -19.63 -4.07 0.06
CA THR A 121 -20.91 -3.58 0.57
C THR A 121 -22.02 -3.74 -0.46
N ARG A 122 -23.28 -3.54 -0.07
CA ARG A 122 -24.40 -3.57 -1.02
C ARG A 122 -24.32 -2.53 -2.12
N GLN A 123 -23.38 -1.59 -2.04
CA GLN A 123 -23.22 -0.59 -3.09
C GLN A 123 -22.65 -1.17 -4.39
N VAL A 124 -22.03 -2.37 -4.36
CA VAL A 124 -21.65 -3.09 -5.58
C VAL A 124 -22.85 -3.38 -6.49
N GLU A 125 -24.06 -3.50 -5.91
CA GLU A 125 -25.29 -3.75 -6.66
C GLU A 125 -25.72 -2.56 -7.53
N LYS A 126 -25.07 -1.39 -7.39
CA LYS A 126 -25.24 -0.22 -8.27
C LYS A 126 -24.21 -0.18 -9.41
N VAL A 127 -23.25 -1.09 -9.43
CA VAL A 127 -22.17 -1.14 -10.43
C VAL A 127 -22.52 -2.19 -11.48
N SER A 128 -22.63 -1.76 -12.73
CA SER A 128 -22.83 -2.70 -13.84
C SER A 128 -21.58 -3.49 -14.14
N VAL A 129 -21.71 -4.78 -14.41
CA VAL A 129 -20.60 -5.62 -14.83
C VAL A 129 -20.31 -5.34 -16.31
N PRO A 130 -19.14 -4.77 -16.66
CA PRO A 130 -18.79 -4.52 -18.05
C PRO A 130 -18.55 -5.82 -18.82
N ASP A 131 -18.82 -5.80 -20.14
CA ASP A 131 -18.67 -6.97 -21.02
C ASP A 131 -17.26 -7.58 -20.93
N TRP A 132 -16.21 -6.76 -20.92
CA TRP A 132 -14.81 -7.21 -20.81
C TRP A 132 -14.48 -8.00 -19.54
N VAL A 133 -15.27 -7.86 -18.47
CA VAL A 133 -15.11 -8.65 -17.23
C VAL A 133 -15.54 -10.07 -17.45
N PHE A 134 -16.66 -10.30 -18.13
CA PHE A 134 -17.12 -11.63 -18.51
C PHE A 134 -16.16 -12.27 -19.52
N GLU A 135 -15.79 -11.52 -20.55
CA GLU A 135 -14.83 -11.96 -21.57
C GLU A 135 -13.48 -12.39 -20.97
N GLY A 136 -12.98 -11.64 -19.97
CA GLY A 136 -11.76 -11.97 -19.23
C GLY A 136 -11.84 -13.30 -18.47
N TYR A 137 -13.04 -13.80 -18.21
CA TYR A 137 -13.29 -15.09 -17.55
C TYR A 137 -13.87 -16.16 -18.50
N ASP A 138 -13.89 -15.89 -19.81
CA ASP A 138 -14.49 -16.79 -20.83
C ASP A 138 -15.96 -17.14 -20.52
N LEU A 139 -16.69 -16.18 -19.96
CA LEU A 139 -18.10 -16.31 -19.58
C LEU A 139 -19.02 -15.63 -20.61
N PRO A 140 -20.25 -16.12 -20.77
CA PRO A 140 -21.28 -15.40 -21.52
C PRO A 140 -21.51 -14.01 -20.94
N VAL A 141 -21.57 -13.00 -21.81
CA VAL A 141 -21.85 -11.63 -21.41
C VAL A 141 -23.29 -11.50 -20.92
N GLU A 142 -23.46 -10.96 -19.71
CA GLU A 142 -24.75 -10.70 -19.09
C GLU A 142 -24.93 -9.19 -18.85
N LYS A 143 -26.12 -8.67 -19.12
CA LYS A 143 -26.47 -7.28 -18.79
C LYS A 143 -27.04 -7.20 -17.37
N ARG A 144 -26.17 -7.08 -16.38
CA ARG A 144 -26.52 -7.04 -14.97
C ARG A 144 -25.52 -6.22 -14.14
N ASN A 145 -25.88 -5.90 -12.93
CA ASN A 145 -24.97 -5.36 -11.93
C ASN A 145 -24.27 -6.51 -11.17
N PHE A 146 -23.20 -6.16 -10.42
CA PHE A 146 -22.62 -7.07 -9.44
C PHE A 146 -23.64 -7.45 -8.36
N SER A 147 -23.43 -8.58 -7.72
CA SER A 147 -24.33 -9.11 -6.69
C SER A 147 -23.56 -9.29 -5.39
N TYR A 148 -23.90 -8.50 -4.37
CA TYR A 148 -23.33 -8.59 -3.03
C TYR A 148 -23.44 -10.01 -2.45
N GLU A 149 -24.64 -10.59 -2.44
CA GLU A 149 -24.89 -11.92 -1.88
C GLU A 149 -24.05 -13.02 -2.56
N LYS A 150 -23.78 -12.90 -3.87
CA LYS A 150 -22.98 -13.90 -4.60
C LYS A 150 -21.50 -13.82 -4.29
N MET A 151 -21.01 -12.74 -3.64
CA MET A 151 -19.64 -12.57 -3.19
C MET A 151 -19.39 -13.18 -1.82
N LEU A 152 -20.45 -13.41 -1.02
CA LEU A 152 -20.34 -13.83 0.35
C LEU A 152 -20.07 -15.32 0.49
N ASN A 153 -19.45 -15.69 1.60
CA ASN A 153 -19.24 -17.08 1.99
C ASN A 153 -20.59 -17.77 2.27
N GLU A 154 -20.82 -18.93 1.66
CA GLU A 154 -22.09 -19.70 1.79
C GLU A 154 -22.40 -20.15 3.22
N LYS A 155 -21.38 -20.27 4.08
CA LYS A 155 -21.53 -20.66 5.49
C LYS A 155 -21.60 -19.46 6.43
N GLY A 156 -21.63 -18.23 5.89
CA GLY A 156 -21.70 -16.99 6.67
C GLY A 156 -20.37 -16.57 7.31
N VAL A 157 -19.23 -17.17 6.95
CA VAL A 157 -17.93 -16.77 7.48
C VAL A 157 -17.62 -15.35 7.02
N PHE A 158 -17.28 -14.48 7.97
CA PHE A 158 -16.98 -13.05 7.76
C PHE A 158 -18.06 -12.23 7.05
N VAL A 159 -19.32 -12.69 7.07
CA VAL A 159 -20.50 -11.86 6.74
C VAL A 159 -20.67 -10.84 7.85
N ASP A 160 -20.95 -9.58 7.50
CA ASP A 160 -21.06 -8.46 8.44
C ASP A 160 -19.83 -8.26 9.34
N HIS A 161 -18.66 -8.69 8.88
CA HIS A 161 -17.42 -8.70 9.65
C HIS A 161 -17.02 -7.30 10.12
N TRP A 162 -17.15 -6.31 9.27
CA TRP A 162 -16.79 -4.92 9.58
C TRP A 162 -17.95 -4.16 10.23
N SER A 163 -19.15 -4.39 9.74
CA SER A 163 -20.43 -3.90 10.28
C SER A 163 -21.55 -4.51 9.43
N ARG A 164 -22.79 -4.23 9.78
CA ARG A 164 -23.94 -4.70 9.00
C ARG A 164 -23.84 -4.28 7.53
N ASP A 165 -24.06 -5.22 6.62
CA ASP A 165 -23.92 -5.08 5.16
C ASP A 165 -22.51 -4.69 4.68
N ASN A 166 -21.49 -4.86 5.53
CA ASN A 166 -20.07 -4.66 5.23
C ASN A 166 -19.30 -5.95 5.53
N SER A 167 -19.07 -6.77 4.53
CA SER A 167 -18.56 -8.13 4.64
C SER A 167 -17.20 -8.31 3.98
N VAL A 168 -16.51 -9.40 4.31
CA VAL A 168 -15.34 -9.85 3.58
C VAL A 168 -15.81 -10.71 2.40
N PRO A 169 -15.44 -10.40 1.14
CA PRO A 169 -15.77 -11.24 0.00
C PRO A 169 -14.96 -12.53 0.01
N ASP A 170 -15.56 -13.66 -0.33
CA ASP A 170 -14.90 -14.96 -0.45
C ASP A 170 -14.32 -15.10 -1.84
N ILE A 171 -12.99 -15.22 -1.98
CA ILE A 171 -12.29 -15.31 -3.27
C ILE A 171 -12.65 -16.56 -4.08
N THR A 172 -13.18 -17.59 -3.45
CA THR A 172 -13.62 -18.80 -4.15
C THR A 172 -14.93 -18.60 -4.90
N ARG A 173 -15.66 -17.52 -4.60
CA ARG A 173 -16.88 -17.14 -5.31
C ARG A 173 -16.54 -16.46 -6.63
N GLN A 174 -17.15 -16.92 -7.71
CA GLN A 174 -16.93 -16.34 -9.05
C GLN A 174 -17.23 -14.83 -9.06
N GLU A 175 -18.29 -14.40 -8.39
CA GLU A 175 -18.67 -12.98 -8.33
C GLU A 175 -17.60 -12.13 -7.65
N SER A 176 -16.95 -12.63 -6.59
CA SER A 176 -15.81 -11.96 -5.95
C SER A 176 -14.62 -11.84 -6.90
N GLN A 177 -14.32 -12.90 -7.66
CA GLN A 177 -13.25 -12.85 -8.67
C GLN A 177 -13.55 -11.84 -9.76
N LEU A 178 -14.77 -11.78 -10.28
CA LEU A 178 -15.21 -10.78 -11.26
C LEU A 178 -15.08 -9.37 -10.70
N TRP A 179 -15.45 -9.15 -9.43
CA TRP A 179 -15.35 -7.87 -8.75
C TRP A 179 -13.89 -7.39 -8.60
N PHE A 180 -13.01 -8.24 -8.08
CA PHE A 180 -11.59 -7.90 -7.96
C PHE A 180 -10.93 -7.65 -9.32
N TYR A 181 -11.27 -8.44 -10.33
CA TYR A 181 -10.79 -8.26 -11.71
C TYR A 181 -11.27 -6.93 -12.29
N TYR A 182 -12.55 -6.59 -12.08
CA TYR A 182 -13.12 -5.30 -12.46
C TYR A 182 -12.38 -4.13 -11.79
N MET A 183 -12.20 -4.17 -10.46
CA MET A 183 -11.50 -3.12 -9.73
C MET A 183 -10.08 -2.93 -10.26
N ALA A 184 -9.33 -4.01 -10.45
CA ALA A 184 -7.97 -3.95 -10.98
C ALA A 184 -7.96 -3.29 -12.38
N GLY A 185 -8.87 -3.70 -13.27
CA GLY A 185 -8.97 -3.12 -14.61
C GLY A 185 -9.38 -1.65 -14.59
N ALA A 186 -10.34 -1.26 -13.74
CA ALA A 186 -10.77 0.13 -13.60
C ALA A 186 -9.62 1.03 -13.08
N TYR A 187 -8.84 0.57 -12.10
CA TYR A 187 -7.68 1.31 -11.61
C TYR A 187 -6.52 1.34 -12.62
N MET A 188 -6.32 0.28 -13.43
CA MET A 188 -5.37 0.32 -14.56
C MET A 188 -5.78 1.37 -15.60
N ASP A 189 -7.07 1.49 -15.89
CA ASP A 189 -7.60 2.52 -16.81
C ASP A 189 -7.43 3.94 -16.27
N MET A 190 -7.24 4.10 -14.96
CA MET A 190 -6.86 5.36 -14.33
C MET A 190 -5.35 5.62 -14.40
N GLY A 191 -4.52 4.59 -14.63
CA GLY A 191 -3.07 4.65 -14.71
C GLY A 191 -2.33 4.07 -13.49
N CYS A 192 -3.01 3.38 -12.58
CA CYS A 192 -2.35 2.65 -11.48
C CYS A 192 -1.59 1.44 -12.03
N GLU A 193 -0.36 1.25 -11.52
CA GLU A 193 0.54 0.16 -11.92
C GLU A 193 0.93 -0.74 -10.74
N ALA A 194 0.42 -0.49 -9.53
CA ALA A 194 0.58 -1.34 -8.37
C ALA A 194 -0.76 -1.59 -7.67
N PHE A 195 -0.94 -2.79 -7.08
CA PHE A 195 -2.16 -3.18 -6.40
C PHE A 195 -1.85 -3.89 -5.09
N HIS A 196 -2.36 -3.32 -3.99
CA HIS A 196 -2.37 -3.95 -2.67
C HIS A 196 -3.64 -4.79 -2.51
N LEU A 197 -3.48 -6.10 -2.30
CA LEU A 197 -4.59 -7.05 -2.26
C LEU A 197 -5.24 -7.18 -0.86
N GLY A 198 -4.85 -6.33 0.10
CA GLY A 198 -5.38 -6.36 1.47
C GLY A 198 -5.01 -7.62 2.24
N GLN A 199 -5.87 -8.01 3.16
CA GLN A 199 -5.72 -9.20 4.02
C GLN A 199 -6.15 -10.46 3.26
N VAL A 200 -5.27 -10.99 2.43
CA VAL A 200 -5.56 -12.12 1.52
C VAL A 200 -6.00 -13.40 2.23
N GLU A 201 -5.66 -13.56 3.51
CA GLU A 201 -6.10 -14.73 4.29
C GLU A 201 -7.57 -14.62 4.73
N LEU A 202 -8.06 -13.41 5.02
CA LEU A 202 -9.48 -13.21 5.27
C LEU A 202 -10.30 -13.48 4.00
N ILE A 203 -9.90 -12.87 2.87
CA ILE A 203 -10.56 -13.05 1.58
C ILE A 203 -10.46 -14.50 1.11
N GLY A 204 -9.33 -15.15 1.42
CA GLY A 204 -9.02 -16.56 1.10
C GLY A 204 -9.55 -17.59 2.09
N MET A 205 -10.56 -17.27 2.89
CA MET A 205 -11.11 -18.11 3.96
C MET A 205 -11.45 -19.55 3.54
N ASN A 206 -11.74 -19.78 2.26
CA ASN A 206 -12.02 -21.08 1.67
C ASN A 206 -10.98 -21.51 0.61
N ASP A 207 -9.85 -20.80 0.49
CA ASP A 207 -8.78 -21.06 -0.50
C ASP A 207 -7.43 -21.39 0.17
N PRO A 208 -7.34 -22.44 1.02
CA PRO A 208 -6.12 -22.76 1.76
C PRO A 208 -4.96 -23.13 0.84
N GLU A 209 -5.23 -23.60 -0.37
CA GLU A 209 -4.24 -23.93 -1.38
C GLU A 209 -3.93 -22.76 -2.33
N ARG A 210 -4.54 -21.59 -2.12
CA ARG A 210 -4.36 -20.37 -2.92
C ARG A 210 -4.63 -20.51 -4.42
N LYS A 211 -5.47 -21.47 -4.81
CA LYS A 211 -5.81 -21.73 -6.20
C LYS A 211 -6.69 -20.65 -6.82
N ALA A 212 -7.69 -20.19 -6.07
CA ALA A 212 -8.57 -19.12 -6.50
C ALA A 212 -7.80 -17.80 -6.63
N TRP A 213 -6.95 -17.49 -5.66
CA TRP A 213 -6.04 -16.35 -5.74
C TRP A 213 -5.09 -16.44 -6.93
N ALA A 214 -4.46 -17.58 -7.17
CA ALA A 214 -3.56 -17.76 -8.31
C ALA A 214 -4.28 -17.55 -9.65
N GLY A 215 -5.52 -18.02 -9.77
CA GLY A 215 -6.36 -17.79 -10.94
C GLY A 215 -6.66 -16.31 -11.19
N LEU A 216 -7.12 -15.59 -10.16
CA LEU A 216 -7.40 -14.16 -10.23
C LEU A 216 -6.13 -13.36 -10.55
N ILE A 217 -5.03 -13.58 -9.81
CA ILE A 217 -3.76 -12.89 -10.01
C ILE A 217 -3.22 -13.11 -11.42
N GLY A 218 -3.31 -14.34 -11.93
CA GLY A 218 -2.96 -14.64 -13.32
C GLY A 218 -3.74 -13.77 -14.31
N LYS A 219 -5.06 -13.66 -14.14
CA LYS A 219 -5.91 -12.80 -15.00
C LYS A 219 -5.60 -11.31 -14.84
N ILE A 220 -5.32 -10.82 -13.63
CA ILE A 220 -4.90 -9.42 -13.39
C ILE A 220 -3.58 -9.14 -14.11
N ARG A 221 -2.60 -10.05 -14.09
CA ARG A 221 -1.33 -9.88 -14.78
C ARG A 221 -1.50 -9.89 -16.31
N GLU A 222 -2.33 -10.78 -16.84
CA GLU A 222 -2.64 -10.79 -18.30
C GLU A 222 -3.36 -9.49 -18.72
N LEU A 223 -4.22 -8.95 -17.87
CA LEU A 223 -4.84 -7.65 -18.09
C LEU A 223 -3.80 -6.52 -18.05
N GLY A 224 -2.87 -6.60 -17.09
CA GLY A 224 -1.75 -5.66 -16.94
C GLY A 224 -0.85 -5.61 -18.17
N LYS A 225 -0.53 -6.76 -18.78
CA LYS A 225 0.23 -6.81 -20.05
C LYS A 225 -0.46 -6.04 -21.18
N LYS A 226 -1.78 -5.96 -21.15
CA LYS A 226 -2.56 -5.28 -22.19
C LYS A 226 -2.82 -3.81 -21.89
N LYS A 227 -3.08 -3.46 -20.63
CA LYS A 227 -3.57 -2.15 -20.20
C LYS A 227 -2.55 -1.30 -19.47
N ALA A 228 -1.64 -1.89 -18.66
CA ALA A 228 -0.67 -1.12 -17.90
C ALA A 228 0.38 -0.48 -18.82
N ARG A 229 0.78 0.73 -18.51
CA ARG A 229 1.73 1.54 -19.30
C ARG A 229 3.08 0.84 -19.52
N ARG A 230 3.52 0.06 -18.52
CA ARG A 230 4.76 -0.72 -18.57
C ARG A 230 4.54 -2.19 -18.89
N HIS A 231 3.34 -2.57 -19.31
CA HIS A 231 2.94 -3.97 -19.58
C HIS A 231 3.15 -4.91 -18.39
N TRP A 232 3.25 -4.35 -17.19
CA TRP A 232 3.41 -5.07 -15.94
C TRP A 232 2.66 -4.37 -14.82
N VAL A 233 2.21 -5.12 -13.82
CA VAL A 233 1.63 -4.60 -12.59
C VAL A 233 2.34 -5.20 -11.40
N ILE A 234 2.65 -4.37 -10.40
CA ILE A 234 3.28 -4.78 -9.14
C ILE A 234 2.17 -5.16 -8.16
N LEU A 235 2.27 -6.33 -7.55
CA LEU A 235 1.27 -6.82 -6.60
C LEU A 235 1.90 -7.07 -5.24
N ASP A 236 1.21 -6.66 -4.18
CA ASP A 236 1.53 -6.97 -2.80
C ASP A 236 0.29 -7.30 -1.98
N ALA A 237 0.49 -7.88 -0.83
CA ALA A 237 -0.57 -8.25 0.08
C ALA A 237 -0.10 -8.23 1.54
N HIS A 238 -1.04 -8.05 2.46
CA HIS A 238 -0.82 -8.30 3.88
C HIS A 238 -0.73 -9.83 4.13
N VAL A 239 0.46 -10.31 4.50
CA VAL A 239 0.78 -11.75 4.60
C VAL A 239 1.45 -12.08 5.94
N PRO A 240 0.70 -12.36 7.01
CA PRO A 240 1.23 -12.58 8.36
C PRO A 240 2.19 -13.78 8.47
N HIS A 241 2.14 -14.71 7.51
CA HIS A 241 3.03 -15.87 7.45
C HIS A 241 4.26 -15.66 6.55
N GLY A 242 4.54 -14.41 6.13
CA GLY A 242 5.74 -14.04 5.40
C GLY A 242 5.74 -14.37 3.91
N GLY A 243 4.61 -14.74 3.31
CA GLY A 243 4.54 -14.94 1.87
C GLY A 243 3.23 -15.54 1.36
N MET A 244 2.93 -15.27 0.10
CA MET A 244 1.77 -15.79 -0.64
C MET A 244 2.27 -16.77 -1.72
N LEU A 245 2.64 -17.98 -1.30
CA LEU A 245 3.31 -18.96 -2.16
C LEU A 245 2.37 -20.03 -2.68
N LEU A 246 2.57 -20.43 -3.95
CA LEU A 246 1.99 -21.63 -4.54
C LEU A 246 3.12 -22.45 -5.20
N LYS A 247 3.36 -23.67 -4.69
CA LYS A 247 4.41 -24.57 -5.19
C LYS A 247 5.81 -23.91 -5.28
N GLY A 248 6.19 -23.14 -4.24
CA GLY A 248 7.49 -22.47 -4.16
C GLY A 248 7.62 -21.18 -4.98
N LYS A 249 6.57 -20.78 -5.71
CA LYS A 249 6.52 -19.52 -6.44
C LYS A 249 5.66 -18.50 -5.70
N SER A 250 6.12 -17.25 -5.62
CA SER A 250 5.30 -16.18 -5.10
C SER A 250 4.20 -15.79 -6.11
N LEU A 251 3.01 -15.53 -5.61
CA LEU A 251 1.92 -14.94 -6.40
C LEU A 251 2.06 -13.41 -6.51
N ILE A 252 2.78 -12.79 -5.57
CA ILE A 252 2.96 -11.34 -5.44
C ILE A 252 4.43 -10.95 -5.60
N ASP A 253 4.71 -9.67 -5.89
CA ASP A 253 6.07 -9.19 -6.16
C ASP A 253 6.83 -8.87 -4.87
N PHE A 254 6.12 -8.42 -3.81
CA PHE A 254 6.66 -8.19 -2.48
C PHE A 254 5.57 -8.36 -1.41
N ASN A 255 5.97 -8.58 -0.16
CA ASN A 255 5.06 -8.65 0.97
C ASN A 255 4.81 -7.26 1.55
N SER A 256 3.67 -7.04 2.23
CA SER A 256 3.45 -5.85 3.05
C SER A 256 2.93 -6.21 4.43
N PHE A 257 3.25 -5.37 5.41
CA PHE A 257 2.90 -5.63 6.79
C PHE A 257 2.87 -4.35 7.65
N PRO A 258 2.04 -4.27 8.71
CA PRO A 258 2.16 -3.22 9.72
C PRO A 258 3.48 -3.31 10.50
N LEU A 259 3.96 -2.19 11.03
CA LEU A 259 5.21 -2.11 11.80
C LEU A 259 5.22 -3.00 13.05
N ARG A 260 4.10 -3.18 13.72
CA ARG A 260 3.97 -3.90 15.01
C ARG A 260 4.85 -3.28 16.09
N ILE A 261 4.45 -2.10 16.51
CA ILE A 261 5.16 -1.32 17.54
C ILE A 261 4.90 -1.91 18.91
N LYS A 262 5.97 -2.30 19.61
CA LYS A 262 5.92 -2.81 20.98
C LYS A 262 6.01 -1.68 21.97
N ASP A 263 5.08 -1.59 22.91
CA ASP A 263 5.09 -0.62 23.99
C ASP A 263 6.33 -0.75 24.86
N VAL A 264 6.86 0.39 25.29
CA VAL A 264 7.93 0.52 26.30
C VAL A 264 7.32 1.20 27.53
N PRO A 265 6.74 0.44 28.48
CA PRO A 265 5.96 0.99 29.60
C PRO A 265 6.73 1.98 30.50
N GLU A 266 8.07 1.86 30.55
CA GLU A 266 8.97 2.71 31.34
C GLU A 266 9.07 4.14 30.80
N LYS A 267 8.69 4.34 29.52
CA LYS A 267 8.64 5.65 28.87
C LYS A 267 7.21 5.88 28.35
N LYS A 268 6.49 6.85 28.91
CA LYS A 268 5.15 7.20 28.44
C LYS A 268 5.14 7.40 26.92
N MET A 269 4.21 6.74 26.23
CA MET A 269 4.12 6.70 24.77
C MET A 269 5.36 6.13 24.07
N GLY A 270 6.26 5.47 24.81
CA GLY A 270 7.45 4.82 24.25
C GLY A 270 7.09 3.61 23.40
N GLY A 271 7.72 3.49 22.24
CA GLY A 271 7.54 2.37 21.31
C GLY A 271 8.87 1.92 20.71
N LYS A 272 9.01 0.61 20.47
CA LYS A 272 10.16 0.02 19.78
C LYS A 272 9.74 -1.05 18.79
N LEU A 273 10.62 -1.37 17.86
CA LEU A 273 10.49 -2.53 16.97
C LEU A 273 11.25 -3.72 17.58
N GLU A 274 10.75 -4.93 17.35
CA GLU A 274 11.36 -6.15 17.87
C GLU A 274 11.09 -7.32 16.93
N VAL A 275 12.13 -8.11 16.62
CA VAL A 275 12.01 -9.34 15.83
C VAL A 275 11.13 -10.35 16.60
N ASN A 276 10.23 -11.02 15.91
CA ASN A 276 9.26 -11.97 16.46
C ASN A 276 8.23 -11.36 17.44
N TYR A 277 8.06 -10.02 17.42
CA TYR A 277 6.97 -9.42 18.17
C TYR A 277 5.65 -9.64 17.43
N LEU A 278 4.70 -10.28 18.09
CA LEU A 278 3.40 -10.65 17.51
C LEU A 278 3.57 -11.42 16.17
N ASP A 279 2.85 -10.99 15.17
CA ASP A 279 2.84 -11.54 13.81
C ASP A 279 3.77 -10.78 12.84
N SER A 280 4.69 -9.93 13.34
CA SER A 280 5.63 -9.20 12.49
C SER A 280 6.46 -10.12 11.60
N ILE A 281 6.77 -9.68 10.38
CA ILE A 281 7.49 -10.51 9.38
C ILE A 281 9.00 -10.25 9.33
N TYR A 282 9.54 -9.47 10.27
CA TYR A 282 10.99 -9.24 10.36
C TYR A 282 11.77 -10.56 10.43
N LYS A 283 12.66 -10.80 9.46
CA LYS A 283 13.42 -12.05 9.27
C LYS A 283 12.55 -13.30 9.03
N ARG A 284 11.27 -13.12 8.70
CA ARG A 284 10.32 -14.21 8.47
C ARG A 284 9.75 -14.23 7.05
N SER A 285 10.17 -13.28 6.19
CA SER A 285 9.78 -13.30 4.79
C SER A 285 10.31 -14.57 4.12
N LEU A 286 9.42 -15.30 3.42
CA LEU A 286 9.73 -16.59 2.83
C LEU A 286 10.54 -16.44 1.54
N GLY A 287 11.41 -17.44 1.28
CA GLY A 287 12.13 -17.59 0.01
C GLY A 287 11.23 -18.16 -1.09
N CYS A 288 11.47 -17.72 -2.34
CA CYS A 288 10.64 -18.14 -3.47
C CYS A 288 11.28 -17.79 -4.83
N GLU A 289 10.69 -18.33 -5.89
CA GLU A 289 10.78 -17.76 -7.23
C GLU A 289 9.69 -16.69 -7.39
N THR A 290 10.04 -15.50 -7.85
CA THR A 290 9.10 -14.37 -8.02
C THR A 290 8.35 -14.44 -9.34
N PRO A 291 7.26 -13.66 -9.52
CA PRO A 291 6.54 -13.58 -10.79
C PRO A 291 7.42 -13.09 -11.97
N SER A 292 8.44 -12.30 -11.69
CA SER A 292 9.43 -11.83 -12.68
C SER A 292 10.56 -12.83 -12.95
N GLY A 293 10.54 -14.02 -12.31
CA GLY A 293 11.43 -15.15 -12.59
C GLY A 293 12.77 -15.14 -11.87
N TRP A 294 13.07 -14.17 -11.02
CA TRP A 294 14.24 -14.24 -10.14
C TRP A 294 13.91 -14.94 -8.80
N SER A 295 14.90 -15.58 -8.20
CA SER A 295 14.74 -16.28 -6.92
C SER A 295 15.42 -15.51 -5.79
N CYS A 296 14.89 -15.67 -4.57
CA CYS A 296 15.43 -15.08 -3.35
C CYS A 296 15.26 -16.01 -2.15
N GLU A 297 16.11 -15.85 -1.15
CA GLU A 297 15.98 -16.51 0.15
C GLU A 297 14.90 -15.85 1.02
N HIS A 298 14.72 -14.55 0.85
CA HIS A 298 13.69 -13.75 1.52
C HIS A 298 13.10 -12.76 0.52
N LEU A 299 11.79 -12.82 0.31
CA LEU A 299 11.08 -11.88 -0.56
C LEU A 299 11.12 -10.48 0.06
N PRO A 300 11.40 -9.40 -0.71
CA PRO A 300 11.29 -8.03 -0.21
C PRO A 300 9.94 -7.73 0.40
N TYR A 301 9.90 -6.80 1.34
CA TYR A 301 8.64 -6.37 1.94
C TYR A 301 8.65 -4.91 2.35
N LEU A 302 7.46 -4.32 2.38
CA LEU A 302 7.18 -3.02 3.00
C LEU A 302 6.57 -3.21 4.39
N VAL A 303 6.99 -2.39 5.34
CA VAL A 303 6.26 -2.17 6.59
C VAL A 303 5.76 -0.74 6.64
N GLU A 304 4.55 -0.55 7.18
CA GLU A 304 3.89 0.75 7.22
C GLU A 304 3.32 1.07 8.60
N PHE A 305 3.07 2.36 8.82
CA PHE A 305 2.22 2.81 9.94
C PHE A 305 0.76 2.59 9.56
N ASP A 306 0.17 1.52 10.04
CA ASP A 306 -1.19 1.14 9.67
C ASP A 306 -2.26 1.85 10.53
N ASN A 307 -3.50 1.87 10.02
CA ASN A 307 -4.65 2.51 10.66
C ASN A 307 -5.81 1.52 10.81
N PHE A 308 -5.82 0.75 11.87
CA PHE A 308 -6.85 -0.25 12.16
C PHE A 308 -7.69 0.08 13.41
N GLY A 309 -7.62 1.31 13.89
CA GLY A 309 -8.49 1.81 14.95
C GLY A 309 -7.82 1.99 16.30
N ARG A 310 -8.58 1.77 17.38
CA ARG A 310 -8.12 1.93 18.75
C ARG A 310 -8.67 0.85 19.64
N SER A 311 -7.95 0.54 20.73
CA SER A 311 -8.39 -0.38 21.77
C SER A 311 -9.49 0.23 22.62
N LYS A 312 -10.03 -0.55 23.57
CA LYS A 312 -10.96 -0.05 24.59
C LYS A 312 -10.27 0.84 25.65
N SER A 313 -8.92 0.84 25.72
CA SER A 313 -8.12 1.58 26.69
C SER A 313 -7.04 2.40 25.98
N PRO A 314 -7.40 3.42 25.17
CA PRO A 314 -6.43 4.26 24.47
C PRO A 314 -5.60 5.09 25.45
N GLY A 315 -4.29 5.20 25.20
CA GLY A 315 -3.32 5.87 26.06
C GLY A 315 -2.74 5.00 27.18
N VAL A 316 -3.11 3.70 27.23
CA VAL A 316 -2.59 2.74 28.22
C VAL A 316 -1.71 1.70 27.52
N ALA A 317 -0.49 1.50 28.05
CA ALA A 317 0.41 0.47 27.55
C ALA A 317 -0.18 -0.93 27.75
N ASN A 318 -0.08 -1.77 26.71
CA ASN A 318 -0.49 -3.17 26.76
C ASN A 318 0.43 -4.02 25.87
N VAL A 319 1.59 -4.38 26.42
CA VAL A 319 2.59 -5.23 25.74
C VAL A 319 1.93 -6.55 25.31
N GLY A 320 2.12 -6.94 24.04
CA GLY A 320 1.46 -8.10 23.44
C GLY A 320 0.12 -7.79 22.75
N SER A 321 -0.31 -6.53 22.76
CA SER A 321 -1.41 -6.03 21.94
C SER A 321 -0.90 -5.58 20.56
N HIS A 322 -1.75 -5.67 19.53
CA HIS A 322 -1.47 -5.08 18.22
C HIS A 322 -1.52 -3.55 18.23
N PHE A 323 -2.13 -2.94 19.26
CA PHE A 323 -2.17 -1.51 19.43
C PHE A 323 -0.93 -0.99 20.16
N ALA A 324 -0.36 0.11 19.68
CA ALA A 324 0.67 0.85 20.38
C ALA A 324 0.02 1.84 21.36
N TRP A 325 0.19 1.63 22.67
CA TRP A 325 -0.49 2.42 23.71
C TRP A 325 -2.00 2.55 23.49
N GLY A 326 -2.61 1.50 23.02
CA GLY A 326 -4.05 1.46 22.75
C GLY A 326 -4.50 2.15 21.47
N TRP A 327 -3.60 2.62 20.63
CA TRP A 327 -3.86 3.23 19.32
C TRP A 327 -3.29 2.39 18.18
N ASP A 328 -3.86 2.50 16.98
CA ASP A 328 -3.17 2.04 15.78
C ASP A 328 -1.85 2.82 15.59
N GLU A 329 -0.97 2.29 14.75
CA GLU A 329 0.41 2.74 14.66
C GLU A 329 0.53 4.20 14.21
N ILE A 330 -0.26 4.61 13.20
CA ILE A 330 -0.20 5.99 12.73
C ILE A 330 -0.84 6.98 13.73
N SER A 331 -1.89 6.56 14.44
CA SER A 331 -2.49 7.40 15.49
C SER A 331 -1.55 7.56 16.66
N TRP A 332 -0.90 6.46 17.12
CA TRP A 332 0.14 6.53 18.13
C TRP A 332 1.28 7.48 17.71
N PHE A 333 1.79 7.31 16.49
CA PHE A 333 2.87 8.14 15.96
C PHE A 333 2.49 9.62 15.91
N SER A 334 1.25 9.93 15.50
CA SER A 334 0.75 11.30 15.43
C SER A 334 0.66 12.00 16.80
N LEU A 335 0.51 11.24 17.88
CA LEU A 335 0.44 11.77 19.25
C LEU A 335 1.81 12.11 19.85
N LEU A 336 2.90 11.65 19.26
CA LEU A 336 4.24 12.00 19.73
C LEU A 336 4.53 13.48 19.43
N PRO A 337 5.33 14.18 20.28
CA PRO A 337 5.89 15.48 19.93
C PRO A 337 6.71 15.42 18.62
N GLU A 338 6.83 16.54 17.90
CA GLU A 338 7.51 16.59 16.60
C GLU A 338 8.94 16.03 16.63
N GLU A 339 9.74 16.44 17.62
CA GLU A 339 11.11 15.95 17.79
C GLU A 339 11.17 14.44 18.05
N GLU A 340 10.22 13.91 18.85
CA GLU A 340 10.15 12.47 19.12
C GLU A 340 9.67 11.70 17.88
N ARG A 341 8.72 12.25 17.08
CA ARG A 341 8.31 11.64 15.80
C ARG A 341 9.49 11.53 14.84
N ASN A 342 10.25 12.62 14.69
CA ASN A 342 11.42 12.64 13.80
C ASN A 342 12.46 11.62 14.24
N SER A 343 12.83 11.62 15.53
CA SER A 343 13.80 10.67 16.08
C SER A 343 13.33 9.22 15.98
N TRP A 344 12.03 8.98 16.21
CA TRP A 344 11.48 7.63 16.11
C TRP A 344 11.42 7.13 14.65
N LEU A 345 11.14 8.02 13.70
CA LEU A 345 11.15 7.67 12.27
C LEU A 345 12.56 7.31 11.80
N GLU A 346 13.59 8.07 12.22
CA GLU A 346 15.01 7.76 12.00
C GLU A 346 15.36 6.38 12.61
N TYR A 347 14.98 6.17 13.87
CA TYR A 347 15.18 4.89 14.56
C TYR A 347 14.54 3.73 13.79
N ALA A 348 13.28 3.84 13.39
CA ALA A 348 12.57 2.76 12.70
C ALA A 348 13.22 2.42 11.34
N TYR A 349 13.62 3.44 10.60
CA TYR A 349 14.30 3.29 9.31
C TYR A 349 15.66 2.57 9.47
N ASP A 350 16.50 3.04 10.39
CA ASP A 350 17.82 2.47 10.64
C ASP A 350 17.74 1.06 11.23
N TRP A 351 16.79 0.87 12.18
CA TRP A 351 16.56 -0.44 12.79
C TRP A 351 16.18 -1.48 11.72
N LEU A 352 15.28 -1.12 10.81
CA LEU A 352 14.85 -2.04 9.76
C LEU A 352 16.01 -2.38 8.83
N LYS A 353 16.72 -1.38 8.31
CA LYS A 353 17.88 -1.59 7.41
C LYS A 353 18.98 -2.46 8.01
N THR A 354 19.23 -2.32 9.32
CA THR A 354 20.28 -3.09 10.01
C THR A 354 19.82 -4.47 10.44
N THR A 355 18.51 -4.62 10.75
CA THR A 355 17.96 -5.87 11.28
C THR A 355 17.57 -6.83 10.16
N ASP A 356 16.94 -6.32 9.08
CA ASP A 356 16.47 -7.12 7.96
C ASP A 356 16.59 -6.36 6.63
N PRO A 357 17.70 -6.58 5.89
CA PRO A 357 17.99 -5.80 4.66
C PRO A 357 16.96 -5.95 3.53
N VAL A 358 16.06 -6.93 3.60
CA VAL A 358 14.98 -7.10 2.61
C VAL A 358 13.72 -6.32 2.97
N GLY A 359 13.69 -5.72 4.17
CA GLY A 359 12.60 -4.91 4.66
C GLY A 359 12.79 -3.43 4.32
N HIS A 360 11.72 -2.78 3.90
CA HIS A 360 11.69 -1.36 3.59
C HIS A 360 10.60 -0.67 4.41
N LEU A 361 10.91 0.53 4.92
CA LEU A 361 9.93 1.36 5.63
C LEU A 361 9.15 2.20 4.61
N GLN A 362 7.84 1.97 4.49
CA GLN A 362 6.98 2.87 3.76
C GLN A 362 6.74 4.12 4.61
N MET A 363 7.23 5.27 4.15
CA MET A 363 7.13 6.51 4.89
C MET A 363 5.67 6.93 5.12
N PRO A 364 5.31 7.43 6.31
CA PRO A 364 3.97 7.95 6.54
C PRO A 364 3.84 9.32 5.86
N GLY A 365 3.00 9.43 4.83
CA GLY A 365 2.73 10.69 4.14
C GLY A 365 1.39 11.30 4.56
N ASN A 366 0.28 10.65 4.19
CA ASN A 366 -1.07 11.07 4.57
C ASN A 366 -1.90 9.82 4.94
N ARG A 367 -2.39 9.79 6.18
CA ARG A 367 -3.20 8.68 6.71
C ARG A 367 -4.37 9.19 7.55
N ILE A 368 -5.45 8.42 7.60
CA ILE A 368 -6.53 8.62 8.58
C ILE A 368 -6.01 8.20 9.95
N ILE A 369 -6.36 8.96 10.98
CA ILE A 369 -6.05 8.66 12.38
C ILE A 369 -7.31 8.63 13.24
N THR A 370 -7.27 7.83 14.30
CA THR A 370 -8.40 7.57 15.20
C THR A 370 -8.25 8.25 16.56
N CYS A 371 -7.08 8.84 16.82
CA CYS A 371 -6.84 9.60 18.04
C CYS A 371 -7.50 11.00 17.98
N PRO A 372 -7.86 11.59 19.13
CA PRO A 372 -8.29 12.99 19.20
C PRO A 372 -7.17 13.92 18.72
N ASN A 373 -7.45 14.77 17.76
CA ASN A 373 -6.52 15.79 17.29
C ASN A 373 -7.26 16.95 16.62
N GLU A 374 -6.54 18.04 16.40
CA GLU A 374 -7.02 19.26 15.73
C GLU A 374 -6.90 19.19 14.19
N THR A 375 -6.46 18.04 13.64
CA THR A 375 -6.08 17.90 12.23
C THR A 375 -7.14 17.19 11.39
N GLU A 376 -8.41 17.36 11.72
CA GLU A 376 -9.53 16.77 10.99
C GLU A 376 -9.48 15.23 10.83
N GLY A 377 -8.81 14.55 11.78
CA GLY A 377 -8.65 13.09 11.78
C GLY A 377 -7.64 12.60 10.72
N ARG A 378 -6.64 13.41 10.38
CA ARG A 378 -5.57 13.02 9.44
C ARG A 378 -4.19 13.36 9.97
N TYR A 379 -3.26 12.44 9.76
CA TYR A 379 -1.82 12.69 9.81
C TYR A 379 -1.35 13.15 8.42
N ARG A 380 -0.45 14.15 8.38
CA ARG A 380 0.21 14.66 7.16
C ARG A 380 1.67 14.93 7.42
N ALA A 381 2.58 14.30 6.68
CA ALA A 381 4.01 14.51 6.82
C ALA A 381 4.48 15.90 6.38
N ASN A 382 3.64 16.64 5.67
CA ASN A 382 3.91 17.98 5.15
C ASN A 382 4.56 18.88 6.21
N ARG A 383 5.47 19.74 5.78
CA ARG A 383 5.96 20.82 6.63
C ARG A 383 4.81 21.74 7.05
N LYS A 384 4.80 22.17 8.29
CA LYS A 384 3.83 23.15 8.77
C LYS A 384 4.09 24.49 8.09
N SER A 385 3.12 25.00 7.35
CA SER A 385 3.21 26.23 6.54
C SER A 385 1.83 26.83 6.32
N ASP A 386 1.76 28.00 5.70
CA ASP A 386 0.48 28.61 5.31
C ASP A 386 -0.31 27.72 4.31
N GLN A 387 0.39 26.91 3.50
CA GLN A 387 -0.21 25.98 2.56
C GLN A 387 -0.69 24.69 3.22
N CYS A 388 -0.11 24.32 4.37
CA CYS A 388 -0.53 23.17 5.17
C CYS A 388 -0.32 23.46 6.67
N PRO A 389 -1.18 24.25 7.32
CA PRO A 389 -1.03 24.66 8.73
C PRO A 389 -1.16 23.48 9.70
N ILE A 390 -1.75 22.37 9.26
CA ILE A 390 -1.94 21.13 10.03
C ILE A 390 -0.86 20.08 9.76
N GLY A 391 0.22 20.44 9.05
CA GLY A 391 1.35 19.54 8.78
C GLY A 391 2.08 19.14 10.06
N TYR A 392 2.58 17.91 10.09
CA TYR A 392 3.32 17.33 11.22
C TYR A 392 4.84 17.50 11.10
N SER A 393 5.34 18.09 10.00
CA SER A 393 6.75 18.47 9.75
C SER A 393 7.75 17.31 9.66
N GLN A 394 7.37 16.16 9.11
CA GLN A 394 8.30 15.05 8.87
C GLN A 394 8.99 15.09 7.50
N GLU A 395 8.64 16.02 6.60
CA GLU A 395 9.24 16.16 5.25
C GLU A 395 10.78 16.18 5.28
N ALA A 396 11.37 17.01 6.15
CA ALA A 396 12.81 17.17 6.23
C ALA A 396 13.50 15.87 6.65
N THR A 397 12.91 15.15 7.62
CA THR A 397 13.41 13.87 8.11
C THR A 397 13.33 12.80 7.01
N ILE A 398 12.20 12.69 6.31
CA ILE A 398 12.06 11.75 5.19
C ILE A 398 13.09 12.07 4.10
N LYS A 399 13.27 13.35 3.75
CA LYS A 399 14.24 13.76 2.73
C LYS A 399 15.67 13.40 3.11
N LYS A 400 16.04 13.59 4.38
CA LYS A 400 17.34 13.19 4.93
C LYS A 400 17.57 11.68 4.85
N LEU A 401 16.57 10.87 5.26
CA LEU A 401 16.65 9.40 5.23
C LEU A 401 16.77 8.85 3.80
N TRP A 402 16.13 9.47 2.85
CA TRP A 402 16.17 9.04 1.45
C TRP A 402 17.41 9.52 0.68
N ASN A 403 18.12 10.54 1.17
CA ASN A 403 19.33 11.11 0.56
C ASN A 403 20.42 11.30 1.64
N PRO A 404 20.95 10.19 2.19
CA PRO A 404 21.94 10.22 3.27
C PRO A 404 23.28 10.85 2.84
#